data_a61b79e914b816c5457f4ed6665e3354
#
_entry.id   a61b79e914b816c5457f4ed6665e3354
#
_cell.length_a   1.000
_cell.length_b   1.000
_cell.length_c   1.000
_cell.angle_alpha   90.00
_cell.angle_beta   90.00
_cell.angle_gamma   90.00
#
_symmetry.space_group_name_H-M   'P 1'
#
loop_
_entity.id
_entity.type
_entity.pdbx_description
1 polymer ?
#
loop_
_entity_poly.entity_id
_entity_poly.type
_entity_poly.pdbx_seq_one_letter_code
_entity_poly.pdbx_strand_id
1 'polypeptide(L)'
;MTVKKFAGLLLVIALVALVSACAGQPQVIEKVQTVEVEKIVTVEVEKEVEKIVTVEVEAAAPTEAPAEEAAPAPAAQAGEKWCSNTKIVFFPGGAPGGPFETVVYNGAVAAAADLGADVEYVWSDWNPEKMVTQFAEAAATKPDGIAIMGHPGDDAFQAVVDDAAAQGIIVTSQNTTLPTLEAKYSSGGFGYVGAELYSAGHALGTEAVNRFGLKAGDKAMVWGLLAQAGRGERTKGVVDALEEAGLTVDYLEIDDATNADASAGIPTFVGYVSANPDVKLVVTDHGNLTGTLESFLTAAGLAPDDIFTAGFDLSPATVEAIRGGWTDLVIDQQQWLQGYLPILQICLTHNFAFTGLHVDTGAGFAHKDNVELLADLVNQQIR
;
A
#
# COMPACT_ATOMS: atom_id res chain seq x y z
N MET A 1 -65.41 26.63 -20.16
CA MET A 1 -64.16 26.32 -19.44
C MET A 1 -63.91 24.80 -19.37
N THR A 2 -64.07 24.05 -20.49
CA THR A 2 -64.06 22.55 -20.40
C THR A 2 -63.49 21.84 -21.63
N VAL A 3 -63.08 22.50 -22.69
CA VAL A 3 -62.59 21.87 -23.93
C VAL A 3 -61.04 21.79 -24.03
N LYS A 4 -60.32 22.64 -23.32
CA LYS A 4 -58.81 22.63 -23.35
C LYS A 4 -58.15 21.61 -22.44
N LYS A 5 -58.89 21.04 -21.46
CA LYS A 5 -58.33 20.00 -20.57
C LYS A 5 -58.41 18.57 -21.12
N PHE A 6 -59.34 18.31 -22.07
CA PHE A 6 -59.46 16.99 -22.71
C PHE A 6 -58.46 16.76 -23.84
N ALA A 7 -58.01 17.78 -24.51
CA ALA A 7 -57.00 17.66 -25.58
C ALA A 7 -55.58 17.28 -25.02
N GLY A 8 -55.26 17.73 -23.80
CA GLY A 8 -53.98 17.38 -23.17
C GLY A 8 -53.90 15.93 -22.67
N LEU A 9 -55.03 15.39 -22.25
CA LEU A 9 -55.10 14.00 -21.72
C LEU A 9 -55.02 12.96 -22.85
N LEU A 10 -55.59 13.24 -24.02
CA LEU A 10 -55.52 12.36 -25.20
C LEU A 10 -54.12 12.35 -25.84
N LEU A 11 -53.37 13.45 -25.78
CA LEU A 11 -51.99 13.51 -26.29
C LEU A 11 -51.02 12.69 -25.42
N VAL A 12 -51.20 12.69 -24.10
CA VAL A 12 -50.38 11.90 -23.19
C VAL A 12 -50.62 10.41 -23.31
N ILE A 13 -51.87 10.00 -23.55
CA ILE A 13 -52.22 8.59 -23.77
C ILE A 13 -51.71 8.08 -25.12
N ALA A 14 -51.69 8.92 -26.15
CA ALA A 14 -51.12 8.56 -27.46
C ALA A 14 -49.58 8.43 -27.43
N LEU A 15 -48.87 9.21 -26.57
CA LEU A 15 -47.43 9.13 -26.43
C LEU A 15 -46.96 7.90 -25.64
N VAL A 16 -47.75 7.43 -24.68
CA VAL A 16 -47.48 6.20 -23.90
C VAL A 16 -47.71 4.94 -24.73
N ALA A 17 -48.61 4.96 -25.69
CA ALA A 17 -48.89 3.81 -26.59
C ALA A 17 -47.79 3.60 -27.68
N LEU A 18 -47.01 4.65 -27.99
CA LEU A 18 -45.93 4.57 -29.03
C LEU A 18 -44.59 4.09 -28.48
N VAL A 19 -44.38 4.05 -27.16
CA VAL A 19 -43.13 3.59 -26.52
C VAL A 19 -43.15 2.08 -26.20
N SER A 20 -44.35 1.42 -26.24
CA SER A 20 -44.50 0.00 -25.91
C SER A 20 -44.27 -0.97 -27.07
N ALA A 21 -43.92 -0.49 -28.27
CA ALA A 21 -43.82 -1.35 -29.46
C ALA A 21 -42.38 -1.76 -29.87
N CYS A 22 -41.33 -1.44 -29.08
CA CYS A 22 -39.95 -1.82 -29.34
C CYS A 22 -39.26 -2.52 -28.17
N ALA A 23 -39.93 -3.39 -27.46
CA ALA A 23 -39.29 -4.32 -26.52
C ALA A 23 -39.10 -5.67 -27.22
N GLY A 24 -37.95 -5.84 -27.86
CA GLY A 24 -37.51 -7.14 -28.34
C GLY A 24 -37.33 -8.10 -27.17
N GLN A 25 -37.85 -9.31 -27.27
CA GLN A 25 -37.70 -10.35 -26.28
C GLN A 25 -36.23 -10.69 -26.04
N PRO A 26 -35.77 -10.87 -24.80
CA PRO A 26 -34.45 -11.38 -24.53
C PRO A 26 -34.41 -12.87 -24.93
N GLN A 27 -33.51 -13.20 -25.86
CA GLN A 27 -33.14 -14.59 -26.11
C GLN A 27 -32.31 -15.07 -24.94
N VAL A 28 -32.84 -15.99 -24.16
CA VAL A 28 -32.08 -16.76 -23.17
C VAL A 28 -31.21 -17.75 -23.95
N ILE A 29 -29.92 -17.51 -24.00
CA ILE A 29 -28.95 -18.51 -24.45
C ILE A 29 -28.53 -19.30 -23.22
N GLU A 30 -29.20 -20.41 -22.96
CA GLU A 30 -28.72 -21.42 -22.04
C GLU A 30 -27.47 -22.09 -22.65
N LYS A 31 -26.29 -21.67 -22.20
CA LYS A 31 -25.08 -22.48 -22.35
C LYS A 31 -24.95 -23.37 -21.13
N VAL A 32 -25.51 -24.56 -21.23
CA VAL A 32 -25.19 -25.64 -20.30
C VAL A 32 -23.77 -26.09 -20.61
N GLN A 33 -22.84 -25.71 -19.76
CA GLN A 33 -21.49 -26.27 -19.76
C GLN A 33 -21.48 -27.43 -18.77
N THR A 34 -21.58 -28.64 -19.28
CA THR A 34 -21.43 -29.86 -18.49
C THR A 34 -19.94 -29.96 -18.10
N VAL A 35 -19.66 -29.78 -16.82
CA VAL A 35 -18.36 -30.14 -16.25
C VAL A 35 -18.50 -31.59 -15.78
N GLU A 36 -17.83 -32.52 -16.48
CA GLU A 36 -17.64 -33.87 -16.00
C GLU A 36 -16.72 -33.82 -14.77
N VAL A 37 -17.27 -34.16 -13.60
CA VAL A 37 -16.49 -34.38 -12.39
C VAL A 37 -15.97 -35.80 -12.46
N GLU A 38 -14.66 -35.95 -12.72
CA GLU A 38 -14.00 -37.25 -12.55
C GLU A 38 -14.11 -37.73 -11.12
N LYS A 39 -14.73 -38.88 -10.97
CA LYS A 39 -14.93 -39.59 -9.72
C LYS A 39 -13.58 -40.15 -9.27
N ILE A 40 -13.01 -39.58 -8.20
CA ILE A 40 -11.83 -40.17 -7.57
C ILE A 40 -12.22 -41.50 -6.96
N VAL A 41 -11.76 -42.59 -7.57
CA VAL A 41 -11.84 -43.94 -7.03
C VAL A 41 -10.55 -44.16 -6.23
N THR A 42 -10.67 -44.26 -4.92
CA THR A 42 -9.60 -44.69 -4.03
C THR A 42 -9.40 -46.22 -4.24
N VAL A 43 -8.27 -46.60 -4.84
CA VAL A 43 -7.85 -47.99 -4.91
C VAL A 43 -6.79 -48.18 -3.83
N GLU A 44 -7.11 -49.01 -2.84
CA GLU A 44 -6.10 -49.59 -1.92
C GLU A 44 -5.17 -50.49 -2.73
N VAL A 45 -3.89 -50.17 -2.77
CA VAL A 45 -2.87 -51.04 -3.37
C VAL A 45 -2.16 -51.79 -2.25
N GLU A 46 -2.39 -53.09 -2.19
CA GLU A 46 -1.61 -54.03 -1.39
C GLU A 46 -0.14 -54.02 -1.82
N LYS A 47 0.71 -54.10 -0.82
CA LYS A 47 2.17 -54.11 -0.92
C LYS A 47 2.64 -55.39 -1.61
N GLU A 48 3.15 -55.29 -2.84
CA GLU A 48 4.04 -56.29 -3.40
C GLU A 48 5.46 -55.71 -3.50
N VAL A 49 6.40 -56.50 -2.92
CA VAL A 49 7.83 -56.16 -2.89
C VAL A 49 8.42 -56.59 -4.21
N GLU A 50 8.68 -55.69 -5.13
CA GLU A 50 9.46 -55.99 -6.32
C GLU A 50 10.96 -55.78 -6.09
N LYS A 51 11.67 -56.81 -6.49
CA LYS A 51 13.11 -56.99 -6.42
C LYS A 51 13.80 -56.01 -7.38
N ILE A 52 14.62 -55.12 -6.84
CA ILE A 52 15.44 -54.20 -7.64
C ILE A 52 16.52 -55.05 -8.36
N VAL A 53 16.40 -55.14 -9.68
CA VAL A 53 17.48 -55.62 -10.56
C VAL A 53 18.29 -54.41 -10.99
N THR A 54 19.49 -54.27 -10.45
CA THR A 54 20.46 -53.28 -10.86
C THR A 54 21.02 -53.68 -12.23
N VAL A 55 20.65 -52.96 -13.28
CA VAL A 55 21.31 -53.02 -14.59
C VAL A 55 22.39 -51.94 -14.60
N GLU A 56 23.64 -52.35 -14.56
CA GLU A 56 24.77 -51.47 -14.84
C GLU A 56 24.69 -51.01 -16.31
N VAL A 57 24.30 -49.79 -16.55
CA VAL A 57 24.44 -49.15 -17.86
C VAL A 57 25.76 -48.39 -17.85
N GLU A 58 26.71 -48.88 -18.60
CA GLU A 58 27.98 -48.20 -18.84
C GLU A 58 27.70 -46.83 -19.45
N ALA A 59 27.90 -45.76 -18.67
CA ALA A 59 27.69 -44.41 -19.11
C ALA A 59 28.78 -44.03 -20.12
N ALA A 60 28.40 -43.77 -21.35
CA ALA A 60 29.27 -43.10 -22.31
C ALA A 60 29.71 -41.76 -21.74
N ALA A 61 31.01 -41.50 -21.74
CA ALA A 61 31.60 -40.26 -21.25
C ALA A 61 30.95 -39.04 -21.94
N PRO A 62 30.53 -38.03 -21.18
CA PRO A 62 30.04 -36.78 -21.80
C PRO A 62 31.17 -36.14 -22.56
N THR A 63 30.97 -35.89 -23.83
CA THR A 63 31.82 -35.00 -24.62
C THR A 63 31.65 -33.58 -24.03
N GLU A 64 32.65 -33.07 -23.34
CA GLU A 64 32.69 -31.70 -22.90
C GLU A 64 32.55 -30.78 -24.12
N ALA A 65 31.41 -30.08 -24.20
CA ALA A 65 31.32 -28.89 -25.02
C ALA A 65 32.31 -27.87 -24.46
N PRO A 66 33.02 -27.10 -25.30
CA PRO A 66 33.89 -26.05 -24.79
C PRO A 66 33.11 -25.13 -23.87
N ALA A 67 33.51 -25.02 -22.61
CA ALA A 67 32.97 -24.02 -21.70
C ALA A 67 33.26 -22.65 -22.35
N GLU A 68 32.21 -21.95 -22.77
CA GLU A 68 32.27 -20.55 -23.10
C GLU A 68 32.62 -19.85 -21.78
N GLU A 69 33.87 -19.37 -21.70
CA GLU A 69 34.41 -18.69 -20.54
C GLU A 69 33.53 -17.46 -20.30
N ALA A 70 32.65 -17.50 -19.30
CA ALA A 70 31.82 -16.36 -18.91
C ALA A 70 32.77 -15.17 -18.69
N ALA A 71 32.52 -14.08 -19.43
CA ALA A 71 33.30 -12.88 -19.27
C ALA A 71 33.30 -12.50 -17.75
N PRO A 72 34.48 -12.21 -17.18
CA PRO A 72 34.55 -11.86 -15.77
C PRO A 72 33.68 -10.65 -15.54
N ALA A 73 32.81 -10.72 -14.53
CA ALA A 73 32.09 -9.56 -14.05
C ALA A 73 33.07 -8.40 -13.83
N PRO A 74 32.76 -7.16 -14.22
CA PRO A 74 33.66 -6.03 -14.05
C PRO A 74 34.10 -5.98 -12.59
N ALA A 75 35.37 -6.16 -12.34
CA ALA A 75 35.95 -6.05 -11.02
C ALA A 75 35.77 -4.60 -10.56
N ALA A 76 34.99 -4.41 -9.49
CA ALA A 76 34.90 -3.13 -8.80
C ALA A 76 36.31 -2.66 -8.49
N GLN A 77 36.64 -1.44 -8.89
CA GLN A 77 37.95 -0.86 -8.56
C GLN A 77 38.04 -0.74 -7.04
N ALA A 78 39.16 -1.09 -6.46
CA ALA A 78 39.36 -1.07 -5.01
C ALA A 78 39.09 0.33 -4.46
N GLY A 79 37.95 0.52 -3.78
CA GLY A 79 37.48 1.81 -3.23
C GLY A 79 36.19 2.34 -3.81
N GLU A 80 35.72 1.88 -4.97
CA GLU A 80 34.41 2.23 -5.50
C GLU A 80 33.36 1.18 -5.09
N LYS A 81 32.21 1.66 -4.63
CA LYS A 81 31.04 0.80 -4.34
C LYS A 81 30.39 0.43 -5.67
N TRP A 82 29.70 -0.70 -5.69
CA TRP A 82 29.20 -1.30 -6.93
C TRP A 82 28.11 -0.49 -7.64
N CYS A 83 27.47 0.47 -6.95
CA CYS A 83 26.48 1.39 -7.53
C CYS A 83 27.04 2.82 -7.69
N SER A 84 28.36 3.02 -7.59
CA SER A 84 28.98 4.31 -7.86
C SER A 84 28.69 4.75 -9.30
N ASN A 85 28.49 6.05 -9.48
CA ASN A 85 28.11 6.69 -10.75
C ASN A 85 26.67 6.46 -11.21
N THR A 86 25.80 5.81 -10.42
CA THR A 86 24.37 5.74 -10.68
C THR A 86 23.69 6.97 -10.07
N LYS A 87 23.02 7.77 -10.90
CA LYS A 87 22.29 8.99 -10.49
C LYS A 87 20.83 8.67 -10.25
N ILE A 88 20.34 8.98 -9.06
CA ILE A 88 18.97 8.68 -8.65
C ILE A 88 18.32 9.95 -8.11
N VAL A 89 17.08 10.23 -8.52
CA VAL A 89 16.23 11.21 -7.87
C VAL A 89 15.24 10.47 -6.97
N PHE A 90 15.25 10.78 -5.69
CA PHE A 90 14.42 10.13 -4.68
C PHE A 90 13.43 11.11 -4.05
N PHE A 91 12.16 10.69 -3.95
CA PHE A 91 11.08 11.48 -3.38
C PHE A 91 10.67 10.92 -2.01
N PRO A 92 11.09 11.51 -0.89
CA PRO A 92 10.66 11.06 0.44
C PRO A 92 9.17 11.28 0.74
N GLY A 93 8.49 12.13 -0.04
CA GLY A 93 7.05 12.37 0.02
C GLY A 93 6.69 13.72 0.62
N GLY A 94 6.77 13.87 1.93
CA GLY A 94 6.34 15.06 2.66
C GLY A 94 7.34 16.22 2.63
N ALA A 95 7.35 17.00 3.71
CA ALA A 95 8.36 18.03 3.98
C ALA A 95 9.45 17.48 4.91
N PRO A 96 10.66 18.06 4.89
CA PRO A 96 11.71 17.66 5.84
C PRO A 96 11.22 17.77 7.29
N GLY A 97 11.41 16.71 8.08
CA GLY A 97 11.12 16.70 9.52
C GLY A 97 9.80 16.04 9.92
N GLY A 98 8.96 15.66 8.99
CA GLY A 98 7.77 14.87 9.30
C GLY A 98 8.11 13.44 9.77
N PRO A 99 7.24 12.80 10.55
CA PRO A 99 7.59 11.54 11.23
C PRO A 99 7.76 10.35 10.30
N PHE A 100 6.99 10.27 9.22
CA PHE A 100 7.08 9.19 8.25
C PHE A 100 8.23 9.41 7.25
N GLU A 101 8.21 10.54 6.55
CA GLU A 101 9.16 10.86 5.48
C GLU A 101 10.60 11.00 5.97
N THR A 102 10.82 11.35 7.24
CA THR A 102 12.18 11.38 7.81
C THR A 102 12.77 9.98 7.91
N VAL A 103 11.99 8.98 8.31
CA VAL A 103 12.46 7.60 8.40
C VAL A 103 12.73 7.02 7.00
N VAL A 104 11.87 7.33 6.04
CA VAL A 104 12.08 6.97 4.62
C VAL A 104 13.37 7.62 4.10
N TYR A 105 13.55 8.93 4.33
CA TYR A 105 14.75 9.66 3.93
C TYR A 105 16.03 9.05 4.54
N ASN A 106 16.00 8.70 5.82
CA ASN A 106 17.15 8.06 6.49
C ASN A 106 17.52 6.72 5.85
N GLY A 107 16.51 5.92 5.46
CA GLY A 107 16.73 4.69 4.71
C GLY A 107 17.40 4.93 3.35
N ALA A 108 16.93 5.96 2.63
CA ALA A 108 17.51 6.34 1.35
C ALA A 108 18.95 6.86 1.48
N VAL A 109 19.23 7.67 2.50
CA VAL A 109 20.59 8.14 2.81
C VAL A 109 21.51 6.97 3.14
N ALA A 110 21.05 6.01 3.93
CA ALA A 110 21.82 4.81 4.25
C ALA A 110 22.11 3.97 2.99
N ALA A 111 21.13 3.77 2.11
CA ALA A 111 21.33 3.06 0.85
C ALA A 111 22.34 3.77 -0.06
N ALA A 112 22.22 5.10 -0.20
CA ALA A 112 23.18 5.89 -0.96
C ALA A 112 24.61 5.72 -0.40
N ALA A 113 24.74 5.80 0.93
CA ALA A 113 26.01 5.60 1.61
C ALA A 113 26.56 4.18 1.43
N ASP A 114 25.72 3.14 1.55
CA ASP A 114 26.15 1.74 1.48
C ASP A 114 26.47 1.29 0.05
N LEU A 115 25.73 1.77 -0.94
CA LEU A 115 25.82 1.32 -2.33
C LEU A 115 26.70 2.23 -3.19
N GLY A 116 26.85 3.51 -2.80
CA GLY A 116 27.65 4.51 -3.51
C GLY A 116 26.87 5.30 -4.56
N ALA A 117 25.56 5.18 -4.63
CA ALA A 117 24.73 5.94 -5.57
C ALA A 117 24.77 7.45 -5.28
N ASP A 118 24.68 8.25 -6.34
CA ASP A 118 24.53 9.72 -6.27
C ASP A 118 23.03 10.03 -6.22
N VAL A 119 22.53 10.44 -5.05
CA VAL A 119 21.09 10.58 -4.81
C VAL A 119 20.73 12.03 -4.53
N GLU A 120 19.84 12.58 -5.36
CA GLU A 120 19.16 13.85 -5.13
C GLU A 120 17.79 13.60 -4.45
N TYR A 121 17.45 14.44 -3.46
CA TYR A 121 16.19 14.30 -2.71
C TYR A 121 15.26 15.45 -3.02
N VAL A 122 14.00 15.11 -3.41
CA VAL A 122 12.96 16.07 -3.81
C VAL A 122 11.75 15.94 -2.90
N TRP A 123 11.38 17.03 -2.22
CA TRP A 123 10.30 17.07 -1.24
C TRP A 123 9.01 17.62 -1.86
N SER A 124 7.91 16.93 -1.67
CA SER A 124 6.64 17.21 -2.37
C SER A 124 5.51 17.66 -1.46
N ASP A 125 5.75 17.83 -0.15
CA ASP A 125 4.77 18.27 0.85
C ASP A 125 3.47 17.45 0.83
N TRP A 126 3.56 16.16 0.51
CA TRP A 126 2.42 15.25 0.30
C TRP A 126 1.41 15.74 -0.74
N ASN A 127 1.78 16.68 -1.60
CA ASN A 127 0.91 17.23 -2.64
C ASN A 127 1.01 16.40 -3.94
N PRO A 128 -0.09 15.73 -4.37
CA PRO A 128 -0.07 14.85 -5.54
C PRO A 128 0.27 15.58 -6.85
N GLU A 129 -0.23 16.79 -7.06
CA GLU A 129 0.04 17.56 -8.29
C GLU A 129 1.52 17.98 -8.36
N LYS A 130 2.08 18.37 -7.19
CA LYS A 130 3.49 18.70 -7.05
C LYS A 130 4.37 17.49 -7.34
N MET A 131 4.00 16.28 -6.87
CA MET A 131 4.72 15.04 -7.13
C MET A 131 4.85 14.76 -8.63
N VAL A 132 3.76 14.86 -9.38
CA VAL A 132 3.75 14.63 -10.84
C VAL A 132 4.59 15.68 -11.58
N THR A 133 4.47 16.95 -11.21
CA THR A 133 5.24 18.05 -11.81
C THR A 133 6.74 17.87 -11.56
N GLN A 134 7.12 17.62 -10.31
CA GLN A 134 8.51 17.39 -9.93
C GLN A 134 9.10 16.12 -10.55
N PHE A 135 8.28 15.06 -10.76
CA PHE A 135 8.71 13.87 -11.49
C PHE A 135 9.12 14.23 -12.92
N ALA A 136 8.30 15.00 -13.65
CA ALA A 136 8.63 15.43 -15.01
C ALA A 136 9.91 16.30 -15.05
N GLU A 137 10.09 17.18 -14.05
CA GLU A 137 11.30 17.98 -13.89
C GLU A 137 12.54 17.09 -13.62
N ALA A 138 12.42 16.10 -12.74
CA ALA A 138 13.46 15.12 -12.45
C ALA A 138 13.83 14.31 -13.71
N ALA A 139 12.86 13.80 -14.45
CA ALA A 139 13.07 13.05 -15.68
C ALA A 139 13.80 13.88 -16.76
N ALA A 140 13.53 15.20 -16.81
CA ALA A 140 14.24 16.10 -17.73
C ALA A 140 15.74 16.23 -17.44
N THR A 141 16.19 15.94 -16.20
CA THR A 141 17.63 15.91 -15.85
C THR A 141 18.33 14.64 -16.31
N LYS A 142 17.55 13.64 -16.77
CA LYS A 142 18.01 12.33 -17.25
C LYS A 142 18.86 11.58 -16.22
N PRO A 143 18.32 11.31 -15.03
CA PRO A 143 18.96 10.41 -14.08
C PRO A 143 18.90 8.96 -14.59
N ASP A 144 19.66 8.06 -13.98
CA ASP A 144 19.57 6.62 -14.25
C ASP A 144 18.29 6.02 -13.65
N GLY A 145 17.78 6.59 -12.55
CA GLY A 145 16.56 6.15 -11.92
C GLY A 145 15.83 7.21 -11.11
N ILE A 146 14.52 6.99 -10.93
CA ILE A 146 13.64 7.83 -10.12
C ILE A 146 12.82 6.94 -9.18
N ALA A 147 12.85 7.23 -7.87
CA ALA A 147 12.04 6.57 -6.87
C ALA A 147 10.97 7.53 -6.34
N ILE A 148 9.68 7.16 -6.49
CA ILE A 148 8.55 8.06 -6.24
C ILE A 148 7.57 7.50 -5.21
N MET A 149 6.90 8.40 -4.48
CA MET A 149 5.66 8.07 -3.76
C MET A 149 4.51 7.90 -4.73
N GLY A 150 3.82 6.75 -4.70
CA GLY A 150 2.75 6.44 -5.64
C GLY A 150 1.40 7.16 -5.38
N HIS A 151 1.36 8.13 -4.46
CA HIS A 151 0.13 8.80 -3.98
C HIS A 151 -0.78 9.38 -5.07
N PRO A 152 -0.25 10.00 -6.14
CA PRO A 152 -1.10 10.49 -7.24
C PRO A 152 -1.89 9.40 -7.97
N GLY A 153 -1.45 8.13 -7.88
CA GLY A 153 -2.07 7.01 -8.58
C GLY A 153 -1.60 6.82 -10.02
N ASP A 154 -1.93 5.65 -10.60
CA ASP A 154 -1.53 5.25 -11.95
C ASP A 154 -1.88 6.29 -13.01
N ASP A 155 -3.14 6.76 -13.03
CA ASP A 155 -3.63 7.66 -14.07
C ASP A 155 -2.84 8.99 -14.13
N ALA A 156 -2.50 9.53 -12.97
CA ALA A 156 -1.76 10.78 -12.88
C ALA A 156 -0.29 10.63 -13.30
N PHE A 157 0.31 9.49 -13.00
CA PHE A 157 1.70 9.21 -13.37
C PHE A 157 1.88 8.61 -14.76
N GLN A 158 0.83 8.08 -15.40
CA GLN A 158 0.92 7.32 -16.65
C GLN A 158 1.79 8.01 -17.70
N ALA A 159 1.47 9.26 -18.06
CA ALA A 159 2.16 9.96 -19.13
C ALA A 159 3.64 10.23 -18.81
N VAL A 160 3.93 10.70 -17.61
CA VAL A 160 5.30 11.08 -17.22
C VAL A 160 6.20 9.86 -16.99
N VAL A 161 5.63 8.72 -16.53
CA VAL A 161 6.37 7.45 -16.43
C VAL A 161 6.60 6.84 -17.79
N ASP A 162 5.62 6.90 -18.71
CA ASP A 162 5.81 6.46 -20.09
C ASP A 162 6.96 7.21 -20.78
N ASP A 163 7.03 8.53 -20.60
CA ASP A 163 8.10 9.37 -21.13
C ASP A 163 9.47 9.04 -20.50
N ALA A 164 9.52 8.79 -19.19
CA ALA A 164 10.73 8.41 -18.49
C ALA A 164 11.24 7.03 -18.95
N ALA A 165 10.35 6.04 -19.08
CA ALA A 165 10.67 4.71 -19.56
C ALA A 165 11.19 4.73 -21.00
N ALA A 166 10.60 5.57 -21.89
CA ALA A 166 11.08 5.77 -23.24
C ALA A 166 12.49 6.37 -23.32
N GLN A 167 12.92 7.07 -22.28
CA GLN A 167 14.27 7.60 -22.14
C GLN A 167 15.25 6.61 -21.48
N GLY A 168 14.78 5.44 -21.07
CA GLY A 168 15.58 4.42 -20.36
C GLY A 168 15.79 4.71 -18.88
N ILE A 169 14.98 5.61 -18.29
CA ILE A 169 15.04 5.92 -16.86
C ILE A 169 14.30 4.81 -16.08
N ILE A 170 14.97 4.21 -15.12
CA ILE A 170 14.38 3.20 -14.25
C ILE A 170 13.48 3.91 -13.22
N VAL A 171 12.21 3.47 -13.12
CA VAL A 171 11.27 4.03 -12.15
C VAL A 171 10.89 2.96 -11.13
N THR A 172 10.78 3.34 -9.86
CA THR A 172 10.23 2.48 -8.80
C THR A 172 9.30 3.32 -7.93
N SER A 173 8.27 2.68 -7.37
CA SER A 173 7.34 3.34 -6.46
C SER A 173 7.51 2.85 -5.03
N GLN A 174 7.22 3.72 -4.07
CA GLN A 174 7.16 3.36 -2.67
C GLN A 174 5.89 3.90 -2.01
N ASN A 175 5.52 3.33 -0.87
CA ASN A 175 4.38 3.63 -0.01
C ASN A 175 2.98 3.41 -0.62
N THR A 176 2.75 3.76 -1.86
CA THR A 176 1.48 3.50 -2.58
C THR A 176 1.79 2.80 -3.88
N THR A 177 1.12 1.69 -4.15
CA THR A 177 1.28 0.89 -5.37
C THR A 177 0.81 1.65 -6.61
N LEU A 178 1.47 1.37 -7.72
CA LEU A 178 1.06 1.80 -9.07
C LEU A 178 0.92 0.55 -9.95
N PRO A 179 -0.12 -0.26 -9.73
CA PRO A 179 -0.20 -1.62 -10.26
C PRO A 179 -0.23 -1.69 -11.79
N THR A 180 -0.83 -0.72 -12.47
CA THR A 180 -0.86 -0.65 -13.92
C THR A 180 0.52 -0.35 -14.50
N LEU A 181 1.24 0.60 -13.89
CA LEU A 181 2.59 0.97 -14.30
C LEU A 181 3.61 -0.11 -13.95
N GLU A 182 3.49 -0.73 -12.77
CA GLU A 182 4.31 -1.86 -12.37
C GLU A 182 4.13 -3.04 -13.34
N ALA A 183 2.90 -3.45 -13.64
CA ALA A 183 2.63 -4.52 -14.60
C ALA A 183 3.19 -4.22 -16.00
N LYS A 184 3.19 -2.95 -16.42
CA LYS A 184 3.69 -2.52 -17.74
C LYS A 184 5.22 -2.51 -17.82
N TYR A 185 5.89 -2.10 -16.74
CA TYR A 185 7.32 -1.78 -16.75
C TYR A 185 8.18 -2.63 -15.83
N SER A 186 7.63 -3.64 -15.14
CA SER A 186 8.38 -4.50 -14.21
C SER A 186 9.60 -5.17 -14.87
N SER A 187 9.51 -5.57 -16.14
CA SER A 187 10.64 -6.13 -16.88
C SER A 187 11.79 -5.14 -17.09
N GLY A 188 11.50 -3.84 -17.06
CA GLY A 188 12.46 -2.74 -17.14
C GLY A 188 12.92 -2.21 -15.77
N GLY A 189 12.55 -2.89 -14.68
CA GLY A 189 12.98 -2.53 -13.33
C GLY A 189 11.95 -1.75 -12.51
N PHE A 190 10.73 -1.50 -13.05
CA PHE A 190 9.69 -0.88 -12.25
C PHE A 190 9.24 -1.84 -11.14
N GLY A 191 9.35 -1.42 -9.90
CA GLY A 191 8.92 -2.19 -8.76
C GLY A 191 8.27 -1.35 -7.69
N TYR A 192 7.91 -1.99 -6.59
CA TYR A 192 7.23 -1.40 -5.46
C TYR A 192 7.88 -1.80 -4.14
N VAL A 193 7.96 -0.84 -3.22
CA VAL A 193 8.36 -1.09 -1.82
C VAL A 193 7.41 -0.31 -0.90
N GLY A 194 6.57 -1.03 -0.18
CA GLY A 194 5.61 -0.40 0.74
C GLY A 194 4.67 -1.41 1.34
N ALA A 195 3.75 -0.95 2.17
CA ALA A 195 2.67 -1.79 2.67
C ALA A 195 1.67 -2.07 1.54
N GLU A 196 1.19 -3.32 1.44
CA GLU A 196 0.01 -3.66 0.66
C GLU A 196 -1.21 -3.02 1.30
N LEU A 197 -1.60 -1.82 0.85
CA LEU A 197 -2.46 -0.91 1.59
C LEU A 197 -3.79 -1.53 2.02
N TYR A 198 -4.51 -2.17 1.10
CA TYR A 198 -5.78 -2.83 1.45
C TYR A 198 -5.56 -3.96 2.47
N SER A 199 -4.61 -4.85 2.20
CA SER A 199 -4.30 -5.99 3.07
C SER A 199 -3.82 -5.55 4.44
N ALA A 200 -3.00 -4.52 4.52
CA ALA A 200 -2.52 -3.94 5.78
C ALA A 200 -3.67 -3.33 6.59
N GLY A 201 -4.55 -2.56 5.92
CA GLY A 201 -5.75 -2.02 6.56
C GLY A 201 -6.68 -3.10 7.07
N HIS A 202 -6.95 -4.11 6.25
CA HIS A 202 -7.80 -5.25 6.62
C HIS A 202 -7.19 -6.05 7.79
N ALA A 203 -5.88 -6.26 7.78
CA ALA A 203 -5.17 -6.91 8.88
C ALA A 203 -5.26 -6.10 10.18
N LEU A 204 -5.14 -4.75 10.12
CA LEU A 204 -5.30 -3.89 11.29
C LEU A 204 -6.71 -3.99 11.88
N GLY A 205 -7.75 -3.89 11.05
CA GLY A 205 -9.14 -4.03 11.49
C GLY A 205 -9.41 -5.40 12.12
N THR A 206 -8.94 -6.46 11.47
CA THR A 206 -9.08 -7.84 11.96
C THR A 206 -8.37 -8.05 13.29
N GLU A 207 -7.11 -7.58 13.41
CA GLU A 207 -6.34 -7.69 14.67
C GLU A 207 -6.99 -6.87 15.78
N ALA A 208 -7.50 -5.66 15.50
CA ALA A 208 -8.22 -4.85 16.49
C ALA A 208 -9.46 -5.58 17.02
N VAL A 209 -10.28 -6.17 16.14
CA VAL A 209 -11.46 -6.96 16.55
C VAL A 209 -11.05 -8.11 17.48
N ASN A 210 -10.03 -8.87 17.09
CA ASN A 210 -9.58 -10.05 17.83
C ASN A 210 -8.95 -9.67 19.16
N ARG A 211 -8.04 -8.70 19.16
CA ARG A 211 -7.28 -8.29 20.33
C ARG A 211 -8.12 -7.63 21.40
N PHE A 212 -9.07 -6.78 20.98
CA PHE A 212 -9.93 -6.04 21.92
C PHE A 212 -11.24 -6.79 22.24
N GLY A 213 -11.48 -7.94 21.59
CA GLY A 213 -12.65 -8.77 21.82
C GLY A 213 -13.95 -8.07 21.39
N LEU A 214 -13.88 -7.24 20.34
CA LEU A 214 -15.02 -6.51 19.81
C LEU A 214 -16.04 -7.48 19.19
N LYS A 215 -17.31 -7.08 19.20
CA LYS A 215 -18.45 -7.94 18.81
C LYS A 215 -19.34 -7.23 17.82
N ALA A 216 -20.12 -8.02 17.10
CA ALA A 216 -21.16 -7.50 16.21
C ALA A 216 -22.07 -6.52 16.97
N GLY A 217 -22.29 -5.35 16.37
CA GLY A 217 -23.03 -4.23 16.94
C GLY A 217 -22.20 -3.22 17.74
N ASP A 218 -20.93 -3.52 18.07
CA ASP A 218 -20.03 -2.51 18.63
C ASP A 218 -19.77 -1.42 17.59
N LYS A 219 -19.57 -0.17 18.05
CA LYS A 219 -19.36 0.98 17.19
C LYS A 219 -17.87 1.29 17.06
N ALA A 220 -17.42 1.53 15.83
CA ALA A 220 -16.09 1.98 15.51
C ALA A 220 -16.11 3.28 14.68
N MET A 221 -15.16 4.17 14.93
CA MET A 221 -14.84 5.31 14.09
C MET A 221 -13.60 4.98 13.26
N VAL A 222 -13.68 5.15 11.96
CA VAL A 222 -12.51 5.12 11.06
C VAL A 222 -12.30 6.51 10.49
N TRP A 223 -11.16 7.11 10.80
CA TRP A 223 -10.81 8.45 10.36
C TRP A 223 -9.67 8.36 9.35
N GLY A 224 -9.97 8.55 8.06
CA GLY A 224 -9.07 8.19 6.98
C GLY A 224 -9.20 9.04 5.75
N LEU A 225 -8.57 8.58 4.65
CA LEU A 225 -8.46 9.27 3.37
C LEU A 225 -9.07 8.42 2.23
N LEU A 226 -10.29 7.89 2.44
CA LEU A 226 -10.93 6.96 1.51
C LEU A 226 -11.12 7.55 0.11
N ALA A 227 -11.32 8.86 0.01
CA ALA A 227 -11.50 9.55 -1.27
C ALA A 227 -10.19 9.69 -2.08
N GLN A 228 -9.03 9.46 -1.47
CA GLN A 228 -7.74 9.62 -2.14
C GLN A 228 -7.39 8.37 -2.96
N ALA A 229 -7.15 8.54 -4.26
CA ALA A 229 -6.83 7.45 -5.18
C ALA A 229 -5.63 6.62 -4.67
N GLY A 230 -5.72 5.29 -4.77
CA GLY A 230 -4.70 4.35 -4.31
C GLY A 230 -4.50 4.38 -2.79
N ARG A 231 -4.22 5.56 -2.24
CA ARG A 231 -3.96 5.79 -0.81
C ARG A 231 -5.14 5.41 0.09
N GLY A 232 -6.37 5.59 -0.39
CA GLY A 232 -7.59 5.24 0.33
C GLY A 232 -7.82 3.74 0.53
N GLU A 233 -7.10 2.88 -0.19
CA GLU A 233 -7.25 1.43 -0.10
C GLU A 233 -7.01 0.90 1.32
N ARG A 234 -6.09 1.47 2.10
CA ARG A 234 -5.89 1.01 3.48
C ARG A 234 -7.04 1.39 4.40
N THR A 235 -7.61 2.59 4.23
CA THR A 235 -8.83 2.98 4.96
C THR A 235 -9.97 2.03 4.60
N LYS A 236 -10.12 1.72 3.30
CA LYS A 236 -11.11 0.75 2.83
C LYS A 236 -10.92 -0.63 3.47
N GLY A 237 -9.68 -1.12 3.52
CA GLY A 237 -9.38 -2.41 4.17
C GLY A 237 -9.78 -2.43 5.64
N VAL A 238 -9.52 -1.36 6.39
CA VAL A 238 -9.96 -1.24 7.79
C VAL A 238 -11.49 -1.29 7.90
N VAL A 239 -12.19 -0.48 7.10
CA VAL A 239 -13.66 -0.44 7.10
C VAL A 239 -14.24 -1.81 6.80
N ASP A 240 -13.80 -2.44 5.71
CA ASP A 240 -14.28 -3.76 5.29
C ASP A 240 -14.09 -4.81 6.41
N ALA A 241 -12.91 -4.86 7.03
CA ALA A 241 -12.63 -5.82 8.11
C ALA A 241 -13.53 -5.63 9.34
N LEU A 242 -13.80 -4.39 9.72
CA LEU A 242 -14.68 -4.08 10.85
C LEU A 242 -16.15 -4.39 10.52
N GLU A 243 -16.61 -4.08 9.31
CA GLU A 243 -17.97 -4.41 8.84
C GLU A 243 -18.15 -5.93 8.68
N GLU A 244 -17.16 -6.66 8.17
CA GLU A 244 -17.17 -8.12 8.09
C GLU A 244 -17.30 -8.78 9.47
N ALA A 245 -16.71 -8.16 10.51
CA ALA A 245 -16.86 -8.59 11.89
C ALA A 245 -18.21 -8.16 12.51
N GLY A 246 -19.05 -7.42 11.75
CA GLY A 246 -20.39 -6.99 12.16
C GLY A 246 -20.41 -5.72 13.00
N LEU A 247 -19.33 -4.93 13.06
CA LEU A 247 -19.34 -3.66 13.74
C LEU A 247 -20.13 -2.62 12.95
N THR A 248 -20.63 -1.60 13.66
CA THR A 248 -21.16 -0.39 13.04
C THR A 248 -20.00 0.58 12.85
N VAL A 249 -19.66 0.87 11.58
CA VAL A 249 -18.54 1.73 11.25
C VAL A 249 -19.03 3.11 10.85
N ASP A 250 -18.59 4.13 11.61
CA ASP A 250 -18.73 5.53 11.25
C ASP A 250 -17.42 6.00 10.59
N TYR A 251 -17.47 6.23 9.29
CA TYR A 251 -16.32 6.74 8.55
C TYR A 251 -16.30 8.27 8.54
N LEU A 252 -15.13 8.85 8.82
CA LEU A 252 -14.86 10.29 8.68
C LEU A 252 -13.69 10.50 7.70
N GLU A 253 -13.91 11.37 6.71
CA GLU A 253 -12.83 11.83 5.83
C GLU A 253 -11.93 12.82 6.57
N ILE A 254 -10.63 12.70 6.44
CA ILE A 254 -9.67 13.67 6.96
C ILE A 254 -9.67 14.87 6.02
N ASP A 255 -10.01 16.06 6.54
CA ASP A 255 -9.94 17.30 5.77
C ASP A 255 -8.49 17.80 5.59
N ASP A 256 -8.29 18.71 4.63
CA ASP A 256 -6.95 19.23 4.28
C ASP A 256 -6.24 19.88 5.46
N ALA A 257 -6.96 20.57 6.35
CA ALA A 257 -6.38 21.22 7.51
C ALA A 257 -5.87 20.19 8.53
N THR A 258 -6.67 19.17 8.81
CA THR A 258 -6.32 18.06 9.69
C THR A 258 -5.20 17.20 9.10
N ASN A 259 -5.19 17.00 7.78
CA ASN A 259 -4.12 16.28 7.10
C ASN A 259 -2.78 17.02 7.17
N ALA A 260 -2.80 18.35 7.10
CA ALA A 260 -1.61 19.18 7.23
C ALA A 260 -1.13 19.31 8.69
N ASP A 261 -2.05 19.40 9.63
CA ASP A 261 -1.78 19.50 11.07
C ASP A 261 -2.85 18.73 11.85
N ALA A 262 -2.49 17.57 12.38
CA ALA A 262 -3.42 16.70 13.11
C ALA A 262 -4.11 17.42 14.28
N SER A 263 -3.48 18.42 14.90
CA SER A 263 -4.08 19.19 16.00
C SER A 263 -5.32 19.97 15.59
N ALA A 264 -5.45 20.34 14.31
CA ALA A 264 -6.65 20.98 13.76
C ALA A 264 -7.88 20.06 13.81
N GLY A 265 -7.67 18.74 13.87
CA GLY A 265 -8.72 17.73 13.99
C GLY A 265 -9.31 17.56 15.40
N ILE A 266 -8.72 18.17 16.45
CA ILE A 266 -9.21 18.04 17.82
C ILE A 266 -10.71 18.36 17.95
N PRO A 267 -11.24 19.48 17.42
CA PRO A 267 -12.66 19.77 17.51
C PRO A 267 -13.56 18.71 16.85
N THR A 268 -13.13 18.16 15.73
CA THR A 268 -13.85 17.09 15.01
C THR A 268 -13.91 15.81 15.84
N PHE A 269 -12.78 15.39 16.40
CA PHE A 269 -12.70 14.23 17.28
C PHE A 269 -13.59 14.38 18.53
N VAL A 270 -13.44 15.50 19.25
CA VAL A 270 -14.24 15.80 20.46
C VAL A 270 -15.75 15.84 20.13
N GLY A 271 -16.12 16.47 19.02
CA GLY A 271 -17.51 16.52 18.55
C GLY A 271 -18.08 15.13 18.27
N TYR A 272 -17.31 14.28 17.57
CA TYR A 272 -17.72 12.92 17.28
C TYR A 272 -17.91 12.09 18.55
N VAL A 273 -16.91 12.01 19.43
CA VAL A 273 -16.96 11.20 20.65
C VAL A 273 -18.08 11.67 21.58
N SER A 274 -18.28 13.00 21.71
CA SER A 274 -19.36 13.56 22.51
C SER A 274 -20.75 13.17 22.00
N ALA A 275 -20.91 13.03 20.67
CA ALA A 275 -22.15 12.60 20.04
C ALA A 275 -22.33 11.07 20.04
N ASN A 276 -21.25 10.31 20.21
CA ASN A 276 -21.18 8.86 20.16
C ASN A 276 -20.48 8.26 21.40
N PRO A 277 -21.09 8.40 22.59
CA PRO A 277 -20.46 7.92 23.84
C PRO A 277 -20.34 6.39 23.93
N ASP A 278 -20.92 5.67 22.99
CA ASP A 278 -20.90 4.22 22.84
C ASP A 278 -19.81 3.69 21.90
N VAL A 279 -19.01 4.59 21.31
CA VAL A 279 -17.88 4.18 20.43
C VAL A 279 -16.87 3.35 21.23
N LYS A 280 -16.45 2.22 20.66
CA LYS A 280 -15.52 1.27 21.28
C LYS A 280 -14.12 1.30 20.66
N LEU A 281 -14.01 1.66 19.39
CA LEU A 281 -12.76 1.67 18.65
C LEU A 281 -12.66 2.95 17.83
N VAL A 282 -11.47 3.53 17.84
CA VAL A 282 -11.07 4.60 16.89
C VAL A 282 -9.86 4.11 16.10
N VAL A 283 -9.94 4.19 14.78
CA VAL A 283 -8.83 3.86 13.88
C VAL A 283 -8.42 5.12 13.10
N THR A 284 -7.12 5.45 13.16
CA THR A 284 -6.52 6.57 12.43
C THR A 284 -5.67 6.10 11.27
N ASP A 285 -5.67 6.85 10.17
CA ASP A 285 -5.11 6.40 8.89
C ASP A 285 -3.59 6.54 8.79
N HIS A 286 -2.96 7.47 9.46
CA HIS A 286 -1.53 7.76 9.30
C HIS A 286 -0.88 8.35 10.55
N GLY A 287 0.46 8.36 10.56
CA GLY A 287 1.29 8.65 11.72
C GLY A 287 1.04 9.98 12.41
N ASN A 288 0.68 11.05 11.65
CA ASN A 288 0.36 12.33 12.27
C ASN A 288 -0.87 12.24 13.17
N LEU A 289 -1.95 11.58 12.72
CA LEU A 289 -3.13 11.38 13.56
C LEU A 289 -2.87 10.35 14.67
N THR A 290 -2.21 9.25 14.36
CA THR A 290 -1.87 8.20 15.33
C THR A 290 -1.02 8.76 16.47
N GLY A 291 0.00 9.57 16.16
CA GLY A 291 0.84 10.23 17.16
C GLY A 291 0.13 11.33 17.96
N THR A 292 -1.08 11.74 17.53
CA THR A 292 -1.89 12.78 18.20
C THR A 292 -3.03 12.19 19.03
N LEU A 293 -3.20 10.86 19.07
CA LEU A 293 -4.30 10.18 19.77
C LEU A 293 -4.41 10.56 21.25
N GLU A 294 -3.29 10.65 21.97
CA GLU A 294 -3.29 11.13 23.38
C GLU A 294 -3.95 12.52 23.52
N SER A 295 -3.60 13.44 22.61
CA SER A 295 -4.17 14.80 22.63
C SER A 295 -5.65 14.79 22.29
N PHE A 296 -6.09 13.97 21.35
CA PHE A 296 -7.50 13.81 20.99
C PHE A 296 -8.32 13.27 22.14
N LEU A 297 -7.89 12.18 22.77
CA LEU A 297 -8.57 11.55 23.89
C LEU A 297 -8.62 12.48 25.11
N THR A 298 -7.50 13.09 25.47
CA THR A 298 -7.42 14.05 26.57
C THR A 298 -8.34 15.25 26.34
N ALA A 299 -8.38 15.82 25.14
CA ALA A 299 -9.28 16.92 24.82
C ALA A 299 -10.77 16.53 24.90
N ALA A 300 -11.09 15.26 24.62
CA ALA A 300 -12.43 14.69 24.78
C ALA A 300 -12.77 14.36 26.27
N GLY A 301 -11.81 14.53 27.19
CA GLY A 301 -11.99 14.20 28.60
C GLY A 301 -11.94 12.71 28.90
N LEU A 302 -11.35 11.92 28.01
CA LEU A 302 -11.15 10.48 28.16
C LEU A 302 -9.82 10.17 28.84
N ALA A 303 -9.77 9.03 29.52
CA ALA A 303 -8.58 8.45 30.10
C ALA A 303 -8.03 7.33 29.18
N PRO A 304 -6.78 6.86 29.42
CA PRO A 304 -6.27 5.65 28.76
C PRO A 304 -7.25 4.47 28.94
N ASP A 305 -7.38 3.65 27.93
CA ASP A 305 -8.24 2.46 27.89
C ASP A 305 -9.77 2.73 27.93
N ASP A 306 -10.24 3.99 27.92
CA ASP A 306 -11.67 4.31 27.84
C ASP A 306 -12.26 3.91 26.46
N ILE A 307 -11.48 4.08 25.40
CA ILE A 307 -11.79 3.68 24.01
C ILE A 307 -10.55 3.01 23.44
N PHE A 308 -10.70 1.86 22.79
CA PHE A 308 -9.61 1.23 22.06
C PHE A 308 -9.19 2.05 20.85
N THR A 309 -7.89 2.08 20.59
CA THR A 309 -7.32 2.85 19.50
C THR A 309 -6.39 2.01 18.64
N ALA A 310 -6.46 2.24 17.34
CA ALA A 310 -5.55 1.62 16.39
C ALA A 310 -5.14 2.63 15.32
N GLY A 311 -4.01 2.38 14.66
CA GLY A 311 -3.54 3.28 13.61
C GLY A 311 -2.32 2.76 12.86
N PHE A 312 -1.73 3.66 12.10
CA PHE A 312 -0.55 3.40 11.30
C PHE A 312 0.62 4.25 11.79
N ASP A 313 1.81 3.75 11.56
CA ASP A 313 3.12 4.37 11.73
C ASP A 313 3.58 4.51 13.18
N LEU A 314 4.82 4.09 13.37
CA LEU A 314 5.55 4.34 14.61
C LEU A 314 6.27 5.70 14.55
N SER A 315 6.26 6.35 15.69
CA SER A 315 7.03 7.57 15.96
C SER A 315 7.39 7.60 17.45
N PRO A 316 8.31 8.45 17.89
CA PRO A 316 8.54 8.63 19.33
C PRO A 316 7.26 8.96 20.12
N ALA A 317 6.37 9.80 19.56
CA ALA A 317 5.09 10.12 20.16
C ALA A 317 4.17 8.90 20.27
N THR A 318 4.09 8.07 19.20
CA THR A 318 3.29 6.85 19.19
C THR A 318 3.81 5.82 20.20
N VAL A 319 5.13 5.67 20.35
CA VAL A 319 5.75 4.78 21.34
C VAL A 319 5.35 5.22 22.76
N GLU A 320 5.45 6.51 23.08
CA GLU A 320 5.03 7.01 24.40
C GLU A 320 3.52 6.86 24.61
N ALA A 321 2.71 7.07 23.58
CA ALA A 321 1.26 6.85 23.66
C ALA A 321 0.91 5.38 23.93
N ILE A 322 1.63 4.42 23.29
CA ILE A 322 1.46 2.99 23.57
C ILE A 322 1.84 2.65 25.01
N ARG A 323 2.95 3.19 25.51
CA ARG A 323 3.39 3.02 26.90
C ARG A 323 2.36 3.55 27.90
N GLY A 324 1.78 4.69 27.57
CA GLY A 324 0.77 5.37 28.38
C GLY A 324 -0.63 4.76 28.30
N GLY A 325 -0.88 3.81 27.39
CA GLY A 325 -2.22 3.23 27.15
C GLY A 325 -3.15 4.15 26.35
N TRP A 326 -2.61 5.16 25.67
CA TRP A 326 -3.35 6.06 24.79
C TRP A 326 -3.51 5.52 23.37
N THR A 327 -2.65 4.57 23.00
CA THR A 327 -2.66 3.88 21.72
C THR A 327 -2.43 2.40 21.96
N ASP A 328 -3.30 1.53 21.40
CA ASP A 328 -3.30 0.11 21.72
C ASP A 328 -2.64 -0.75 20.64
N LEU A 329 -2.82 -0.37 19.37
CA LEU A 329 -2.38 -1.17 18.23
C LEU A 329 -1.96 -0.28 17.05
N VAL A 330 -0.78 -0.54 16.50
CA VAL A 330 -0.25 0.22 15.38
C VAL A 330 0.36 -0.72 14.35
N ILE A 331 0.10 -0.48 13.06
CA ILE A 331 0.90 -1.07 11.99
C ILE A 331 2.20 -0.28 11.84
N ASP A 332 3.32 -1.00 11.93
CA ASP A 332 4.64 -0.52 11.55
C ASP A 332 4.88 -0.86 10.08
N GLN A 333 4.86 0.15 9.23
CA GLN A 333 5.07 0.01 7.79
C GLN A 333 6.55 -0.16 7.41
N GLN A 334 7.47 -0.20 8.36
CA GLN A 334 8.91 -0.33 8.13
C GLN A 334 9.45 0.72 7.15
N GLN A 335 9.16 1.96 7.41
CA GLN A 335 9.39 3.11 6.52
C GLN A 335 10.84 3.22 6.06
N TRP A 336 11.80 2.85 6.90
CA TRP A 336 13.22 2.85 6.53
C TRP A 336 13.50 1.96 5.31
N LEU A 337 12.84 0.80 5.22
CA LEU A 337 12.95 -0.08 4.05
C LEU A 337 12.36 0.55 2.80
N GLN A 338 11.32 1.37 2.93
CA GLN A 338 10.73 2.12 1.82
C GLN A 338 11.66 3.21 1.29
N GLY A 339 12.69 3.58 2.05
CA GLY A 339 13.79 4.42 1.59
C GLY A 339 14.95 3.62 0.99
N TYR A 340 15.38 2.58 1.68
CA TYR A 340 16.58 1.82 1.33
C TYR A 340 16.40 0.97 0.06
N LEU A 341 15.32 0.19 0.02
CA LEU A 341 15.13 -0.81 -1.03
C LEU A 341 14.86 -0.23 -2.43
N PRO A 342 14.16 0.89 -2.62
CA PRO A 342 14.01 1.50 -3.94
C PRO A 342 15.35 1.89 -4.58
N ILE A 343 16.28 2.44 -3.78
CA ILE A 343 17.62 2.76 -4.26
C ILE A 343 18.40 1.49 -4.61
N LEU A 344 18.36 0.49 -3.75
CA LEU A 344 18.96 -0.83 -4.02
C LEU A 344 18.41 -1.42 -5.31
N GLN A 345 17.10 -1.36 -5.51
CA GLN A 345 16.44 -1.91 -6.71
C GLN A 345 16.86 -1.19 -7.98
N ILE A 346 16.90 0.15 -8.00
CA ILE A 346 17.41 0.91 -9.14
C ILE A 346 18.85 0.51 -9.43
N CYS A 347 19.70 0.41 -8.41
CA CYS A 347 21.09 -0.05 -8.55
C CYS A 347 21.19 -1.46 -9.15
N LEU A 348 20.37 -2.40 -8.69
CA LEU A 348 20.33 -3.76 -9.21
C LEU A 348 19.89 -3.81 -10.68
N THR A 349 18.88 -3.04 -11.04
CA THR A 349 18.41 -2.97 -12.42
C THR A 349 19.45 -2.32 -13.32
N HIS A 350 20.00 -1.16 -12.90
CA HIS A 350 20.96 -0.40 -13.70
C HIS A 350 22.23 -1.20 -13.98
N ASN A 351 22.81 -1.86 -12.96
CA ASN A 351 24.09 -2.53 -13.08
C ASN A 351 24.01 -4.00 -13.53
N PHE A 352 22.89 -4.67 -13.26
CA PHE A 352 22.75 -6.12 -13.45
C PHE A 352 21.51 -6.54 -14.21
N ALA A 353 20.72 -5.58 -14.72
CA ALA A 353 19.48 -5.81 -15.48
C ALA A 353 18.44 -6.66 -14.72
N PHE A 354 18.37 -6.55 -13.39
CA PHE A 354 17.30 -7.17 -12.63
C PHE A 354 15.95 -6.51 -12.97
N THR A 355 14.90 -7.32 -12.95
CA THR A 355 13.51 -6.85 -13.08
C THR A 355 13.05 -6.17 -11.79
N GLY A 356 11.94 -5.44 -11.84
CA GLY A 356 11.33 -4.82 -10.67
C GLY A 356 10.96 -5.85 -9.59
N LEU A 357 11.18 -5.45 -8.33
CA LEU A 357 10.80 -6.23 -7.16
C LEU A 357 9.54 -5.63 -6.54
N HIS A 358 8.66 -6.49 -6.04
CA HIS A 358 7.50 -6.09 -5.25
C HIS A 358 7.71 -6.54 -3.81
N VAL A 359 7.83 -5.58 -2.88
CA VAL A 359 8.19 -5.87 -1.48
C VAL A 359 7.14 -5.27 -0.55
N ASP A 360 6.35 -6.14 0.08
CA ASP A 360 5.42 -5.74 1.14
C ASP A 360 6.16 -5.50 2.46
N THR A 361 6.03 -4.29 3.00
CA THR A 361 6.62 -3.88 4.28
C THR A 361 5.58 -3.73 5.40
N GLY A 362 4.31 -4.03 5.14
CA GLY A 362 3.17 -3.69 6.00
C GLY A 362 2.73 -4.77 7.00
N ALA A 363 3.57 -5.75 7.33
CA ALA A 363 3.14 -6.93 8.11
C ALA A 363 3.38 -6.85 9.64
N GLY A 364 3.97 -5.78 10.16
CA GLY A 364 4.35 -5.66 11.57
C GLY A 364 3.28 -4.94 12.42
N PHE A 365 2.96 -5.50 13.60
CA PHE A 365 2.16 -4.80 14.62
C PHE A 365 3.01 -4.38 15.79
N ALA A 366 2.82 -3.13 16.25
CA ALA A 366 3.34 -2.62 17.51
C ALA A 366 2.19 -2.42 18.52
N HIS A 367 2.41 -2.86 19.72
CA HIS A 367 1.48 -2.78 20.84
C HIS A 367 2.23 -2.88 22.17
N LYS A 368 1.55 -2.78 23.28
CA LYS A 368 2.13 -2.74 24.63
C LYS A 368 3.14 -3.87 24.91
N ASP A 369 2.89 -5.08 24.38
CA ASP A 369 3.73 -6.25 24.69
C ASP A 369 5.08 -6.26 23.94
N ASN A 370 5.22 -5.50 22.84
CA ASN A 370 6.42 -5.51 22.02
C ASN A 370 7.03 -4.13 21.72
N VAL A 371 6.38 -3.04 22.09
CA VAL A 371 6.86 -1.68 21.79
C VAL A 371 8.27 -1.40 22.32
N GLU A 372 8.64 -2.01 23.46
CA GLU A 372 9.98 -1.83 24.04
C GLU A 372 11.10 -2.41 23.16
N LEU A 373 10.81 -3.40 22.33
CA LEU A 373 11.78 -3.93 21.37
C LEU A 373 12.05 -2.95 20.21
N LEU A 374 11.11 -2.04 19.97
CA LEU A 374 11.13 -1.10 18.84
C LEU A 374 11.56 0.31 19.27
N ALA A 375 11.35 0.68 20.54
CA ALA A 375 11.49 2.04 21.03
C ALA A 375 12.84 2.68 20.72
N ASP A 376 13.95 1.98 20.95
CA ASP A 376 15.28 2.49 20.66
C ASP A 376 15.51 2.69 19.14
N LEU A 377 14.94 1.82 18.31
CA LEU A 377 15.02 1.92 16.85
C LEU A 377 14.16 3.07 16.31
N VAL A 378 13.01 3.30 16.93
CA VAL A 378 12.14 4.45 16.64
C VAL A 378 12.86 5.76 16.97
N ASN A 379 13.49 5.84 18.14
CA ASN A 379 14.26 7.01 18.53
C ASN A 379 15.48 7.27 17.62
N GLN A 380 16.04 6.23 17.02
CA GLN A 380 17.08 6.32 15.99
C GLN A 380 16.53 6.59 14.58
N GLN A 381 15.23 6.70 14.43
CA GLN A 381 14.53 6.89 13.15
C GLN A 381 14.87 5.78 12.11
N ILE A 382 14.93 4.53 12.61
CA ILE A 382 15.09 3.32 11.79
C ILE A 382 13.76 2.56 11.69
N ARG A 383 12.80 2.92 12.58
CA ARG A 383 11.45 2.33 12.58
C ARG A 383 10.42 3.43 12.62
#